data_b16fad1afc937a534d2989d2f568f8cf
#
_entry.id   b16fad1afc937a534d2989d2f568f8cf
#
_cell.length_a   1.000
_cell.length_b   1.000
_cell.length_c   1.000
_cell.angle_alpha   90.00
_cell.angle_beta   90.00
_cell.angle_gamma   90.00
#
_symmetry.space_group_name_H-M   'P 1'
#
loop_
_entity.id
_entity.type
_entity.pdbx_description
1 polymer ?
#
loop_
_entity_poly.entity_id
_entity_poly.type
_entity_poly.pdbx_seq_one_letter_code
_entity_poly.pdbx_strand_id
1 'polypeptide(L)'
;MDTFVFLLMFIPFALLCYLISATIHELGHAIVGLWNGWKLYILVIGPIGIRRNEDDKLIFYLEKNPVLWGGVAGTAPATKNNDSIKIFSSILLGGPITSIIAGVVFLTICFFHFNLFWLLLGLMSISMGIVCLLPLKTGIAYSDGKRWRRLRGGGQGEAEETSLFKILEYSQFGKDISLLQKADFEALLDAKLPSLRYYGYYYLYQYYDAKNDSDNKSKALTLLQNMKKDIPKIIIDECKL
;
A
#
# COMPACT_ATOMS: atom_id res chain seq x y z
N MET A 1 10.79 13.67 38.14
CA MET A 1 11.43 13.45 36.82
C MET A 1 11.08 14.66 35.98
N ASP A 2 12.08 15.39 35.49
CA ASP A 2 11.86 16.56 34.65
C ASP A 2 11.00 16.19 33.40
N THR A 3 10.05 17.07 33.09
CA THR A 3 9.18 16.88 31.91
C THR A 3 9.99 16.62 30.64
N PHE A 4 11.14 17.27 30.51
CA PHE A 4 12.04 17.07 29.36
C PHE A 4 12.63 15.64 29.33
N VAL A 5 13.08 15.10 30.46
CA VAL A 5 13.63 13.74 30.58
C VAL A 5 12.52 12.72 30.29
N PHE A 6 11.30 12.97 30.78
CA PHE A 6 10.16 12.11 30.49
C PHE A 6 9.87 12.04 28.98
N LEU A 7 9.77 13.18 28.29
CA LEU A 7 9.52 13.24 26.87
C LEU A 7 10.64 12.57 26.06
N LEU A 8 11.89 12.77 26.44
CA LEU A 8 13.07 12.19 25.82
C LEU A 8 13.03 10.65 25.84
N MET A 9 12.48 10.05 26.88
CA MET A 9 12.35 8.60 27.03
C MET A 9 11.04 8.08 26.41
N PHE A 10 9.95 8.85 26.53
CA PHE A 10 8.63 8.43 26.10
C PHE A 10 8.48 8.41 24.57
N ILE A 11 9.08 9.37 23.84
CA ILE A 11 8.98 9.46 22.38
C ILE A 11 9.59 8.22 21.70
N PRO A 12 10.84 7.78 21.99
CA PRO A 12 11.38 6.55 21.41
C PRO A 12 10.58 5.30 21.77
N PHE A 13 10.04 5.25 22.98
CA PHE A 13 9.22 4.15 23.44
C PHE A 13 7.88 4.08 22.69
N ALA A 14 7.19 5.21 22.51
CA ALA A 14 5.97 5.28 21.73
C ALA A 14 6.23 4.96 20.24
N LEU A 15 7.36 5.41 19.68
CA LEU A 15 7.78 5.07 18.33
C LEU A 15 8.00 3.56 18.17
N LEU A 16 8.63 2.91 19.15
CA LEU A 16 8.80 1.46 19.15
C LEU A 16 7.44 0.74 19.14
N CYS A 17 6.50 1.14 20.00
CA CYS A 17 5.14 0.59 20.00
C CYS A 17 4.43 0.80 18.65
N TYR A 18 4.59 1.97 18.04
CA TYR A 18 4.05 2.27 16.72
C TYR A 18 4.64 1.33 15.66
N LEU A 19 5.96 1.16 15.61
CA LEU A 19 6.62 0.28 14.63
C LEU A 19 6.19 -1.18 14.80
N ILE A 20 6.03 -1.66 16.03
CA ILE A 20 5.50 -3.01 16.28
C ILE A 20 4.05 -3.13 15.78
N SER A 21 3.20 -2.13 16.08
CA SER A 21 1.81 -2.13 15.60
C SER A 21 1.72 -2.07 14.08
N ALA A 22 2.54 -1.26 13.42
CA ALA A 22 2.64 -1.19 11.96
C ALA A 22 3.12 -2.52 11.38
N THR A 23 4.13 -3.16 12.02
CA THR A 23 4.59 -4.49 11.61
C THR A 23 3.46 -5.51 11.60
N ILE A 24 2.69 -5.56 12.68
CA ILE A 24 1.55 -6.48 12.83
C ILE A 24 0.50 -6.21 11.75
N HIS A 25 0.23 -4.94 11.47
CA HIS A 25 -0.71 -4.51 10.43
C HIS A 25 -0.26 -5.02 9.05
N GLU A 26 0.95 -4.71 8.64
CA GLU A 26 1.48 -5.10 7.33
C GLU A 26 1.62 -6.63 7.18
N LEU A 27 2.03 -7.31 8.26
CA LEU A 27 2.03 -8.78 8.29
C LEU A 27 0.62 -9.35 8.10
N GLY A 28 -0.42 -8.70 8.60
CA GLY A 28 -1.80 -9.09 8.37
C GLY A 28 -2.16 -9.13 6.89
N HIS A 29 -1.80 -8.10 6.12
CA HIS A 29 -1.96 -8.10 4.66
C HIS A 29 -1.15 -9.21 4.00
N ALA A 30 0.12 -9.34 4.37
CA ALA A 30 1.03 -10.33 3.80
C ALA A 30 0.54 -11.77 4.07
N ILE A 31 0.13 -12.09 5.31
CA ILE A 31 -0.35 -13.42 5.70
C ILE A 31 -1.58 -13.82 4.89
N VAL A 32 -2.57 -12.91 4.74
CA VAL A 32 -3.76 -13.21 3.95
C VAL A 32 -3.39 -13.47 2.48
N GLY A 33 -2.46 -12.71 1.90
CA GLY A 33 -1.97 -12.94 0.55
C GLY A 33 -1.28 -14.29 0.41
N LEU A 34 -0.32 -14.59 1.29
CA LEU A 34 0.41 -15.85 1.30
C LEU A 34 -0.50 -17.07 1.50
N TRP A 35 -1.50 -16.95 2.38
CA TRP A 35 -2.49 -18.01 2.62
C TRP A 35 -3.34 -18.33 1.39
N ASN A 36 -3.56 -17.35 0.53
CA ASN A 36 -4.23 -17.53 -0.75
C ASN A 36 -3.28 -17.91 -1.91
N GLY A 37 -2.05 -18.34 -1.60
CA GLY A 37 -1.07 -18.79 -2.59
C GLY A 37 -0.39 -17.65 -3.36
N TRP A 38 -0.50 -16.41 -2.88
CA TRP A 38 0.23 -15.28 -3.45
C TRP A 38 1.66 -15.25 -2.95
N LYS A 39 2.54 -14.60 -3.69
CA LYS A 39 3.94 -14.37 -3.29
C LYS A 39 4.09 -13.00 -2.64
N LEU A 40 4.95 -12.90 -1.62
CA LEU A 40 5.38 -11.61 -1.07
C LEU A 40 6.35 -10.94 -2.05
N TYR A 41 6.04 -9.71 -2.43
CA TYR A 41 6.88 -8.90 -3.30
C TYR A 41 7.59 -7.78 -2.58
N ILE A 42 6.90 -7.11 -1.66
CA ILE A 42 7.47 -6.03 -0.87
C ILE A 42 6.89 -6.04 0.55
N LEU A 43 7.73 -5.80 1.52
CA LEU A 43 7.36 -5.49 2.90
C LEU A 43 8.33 -4.43 3.41
N VAL A 44 7.81 -3.29 3.82
CA VAL A 44 8.62 -2.20 4.41
C VAL A 44 8.06 -1.87 5.76
N ILE A 45 8.94 -1.77 6.77
CA ILE A 45 8.59 -1.39 8.14
C ILE A 45 9.72 -0.52 8.68
N GLY A 46 9.41 0.75 8.93
CA GLY A 46 10.46 1.71 9.23
C GLY A 46 11.51 1.73 8.11
N PRO A 47 12.79 1.81 8.43
CA PRO A 47 13.85 1.83 7.42
C PRO A 47 14.21 0.45 6.86
N ILE A 48 13.56 -0.62 7.29
CA ILE A 48 13.86 -1.99 6.85
C ILE A 48 12.87 -2.41 5.79
N GLY A 49 13.37 -2.82 4.63
CA GLY A 49 12.59 -3.34 3.53
C GLY A 49 12.99 -4.77 3.15
N ILE A 50 12.01 -5.55 2.72
CA ILE A 50 12.19 -6.84 2.05
C ILE A 50 11.50 -6.71 0.71
N ARG A 51 12.16 -7.07 -0.37
CA ARG A 51 11.56 -7.12 -1.71
C ARG A 51 11.98 -8.36 -2.47
N ARG A 52 11.13 -8.79 -3.39
CA ARG A 52 11.46 -9.86 -4.33
C ARG A 52 12.23 -9.27 -5.51
N ASN A 53 13.37 -9.89 -5.86
CA ASN A 53 14.18 -9.52 -7.02
C ASN A 53 13.74 -10.26 -8.29
N GLU A 54 14.40 -9.98 -9.41
CA GLU A 54 14.13 -10.60 -10.71
C GLU A 54 14.39 -12.12 -10.71
N ASP A 55 15.30 -12.61 -9.86
CA ASP A 55 15.58 -14.04 -9.67
C ASP A 55 14.53 -14.75 -8.77
N ASP A 56 13.40 -14.12 -8.47
CA ASP A 56 12.35 -14.64 -7.57
C ASP A 56 12.80 -14.87 -6.11
N LYS A 57 13.88 -14.19 -5.66
CA LYS A 57 14.42 -14.28 -4.30
C LYS A 57 14.06 -13.06 -3.47
N LEU A 58 13.78 -13.27 -2.20
CA LEU A 58 13.58 -12.17 -1.25
C LEU A 58 14.95 -11.62 -0.81
N ILE A 59 15.12 -10.31 -0.95
CA ILE A 59 16.31 -9.56 -0.54
C ILE A 59 15.95 -8.50 0.46
N PHE A 60 16.81 -8.32 1.48
CA PHE A 60 16.71 -7.21 2.43
C PHE A 60 17.37 -5.96 1.84
N TYR A 61 16.79 -4.81 2.13
CA TYR A 61 17.37 -3.52 1.76
C TYR A 61 17.00 -2.45 2.80
N LEU A 62 17.72 -1.33 2.79
CA LEU A 62 17.37 -0.16 3.58
C LEU A 62 16.48 0.77 2.74
N GLU A 63 15.25 0.98 3.23
CA GLU A 63 14.32 1.94 2.63
C GLU A 63 14.76 3.36 2.96
N LYS A 64 15.07 4.14 1.93
CA LYS A 64 15.53 5.53 2.07
C LYS A 64 14.39 6.53 2.05
N ASN A 65 13.20 6.11 1.63
CA ASN A 65 12.04 6.96 1.56
C ASN A 65 11.23 6.94 2.86
N PRO A 66 11.28 8.00 3.70
CA PRO A 66 10.61 8.01 4.99
C PRO A 66 9.09 7.86 4.93
N VAL A 67 8.47 8.16 3.77
CA VAL A 67 7.01 8.02 3.62
C VAL A 67 6.59 6.55 3.62
N LEU A 68 7.45 5.63 3.17
CA LEU A 68 7.19 4.20 3.22
C LEU A 68 7.45 3.59 4.60
N TRP A 69 8.09 4.33 5.52
CA TRP A 69 8.38 3.83 6.87
C TRP A 69 7.14 3.60 7.73
N GLY A 70 6.00 4.16 7.32
CA GLY A 70 4.72 3.91 7.97
C GLY A 70 4.20 2.47 7.83
N GLY A 71 4.76 1.71 6.92
CA GLY A 71 4.39 0.35 6.57
C GLY A 71 3.89 0.24 5.13
N VAL A 72 4.34 -0.78 4.45
CA VAL A 72 3.84 -1.20 3.12
C VAL A 72 3.98 -2.70 3.00
N ALA A 73 2.90 -3.40 2.68
CA ALA A 73 2.94 -4.80 2.29
C ALA A 73 2.33 -4.98 0.90
N GLY A 74 3.05 -5.65 0.03
CA GLY A 74 2.60 -6.00 -1.31
C GLY A 74 2.75 -7.49 -1.58
N THR A 75 1.64 -8.14 -1.91
CA THR A 75 1.60 -9.53 -2.38
C THR A 75 0.96 -9.59 -3.76
N ALA A 76 1.31 -10.59 -4.55
CA ALA A 76 0.74 -10.79 -5.86
C ALA A 76 0.53 -12.26 -6.20
N PRO A 77 -0.43 -12.55 -7.10
CA PRO A 77 -0.71 -13.92 -7.51
C PRO A 77 0.53 -14.57 -8.15
N ALA A 78 0.85 -15.78 -7.71
CA ALA A 78 1.94 -16.57 -8.31
C ALA A 78 1.59 -17.00 -9.73
N THR A 79 0.30 -17.19 -10.01
CA THR A 79 -0.26 -17.56 -11.32
C THR A 79 -1.53 -16.75 -11.58
N LYS A 80 -1.86 -16.52 -12.85
CA LYS A 80 -3.09 -15.80 -13.24
C LYS A 80 -4.31 -16.57 -12.72
N ASN A 81 -5.10 -15.95 -11.84
CA ASN A 81 -6.32 -16.52 -11.27
C ASN A 81 -7.49 -15.54 -11.48
N ASN A 82 -8.64 -16.05 -11.86
CA ASN A 82 -9.85 -15.25 -12.07
C ASN A 82 -10.40 -14.66 -10.75
N ASP A 83 -9.99 -15.20 -9.60
CA ASP A 83 -10.41 -14.72 -8.27
C ASP A 83 -9.45 -13.68 -7.66
N SER A 84 -8.44 -13.21 -8.39
CA SER A 84 -7.40 -12.29 -7.87
C SER A 84 -8.00 -11.03 -7.21
N ILE A 85 -9.06 -10.45 -7.77
CA ILE A 85 -9.74 -9.28 -7.19
C ILE A 85 -10.44 -9.60 -5.87
N LYS A 86 -11.07 -10.78 -5.75
CA LYS A 86 -11.69 -11.20 -4.47
C LYS A 86 -10.64 -11.44 -3.39
N ILE A 87 -9.53 -12.09 -3.75
CA ILE A 87 -8.39 -12.31 -2.86
C ILE A 87 -7.80 -10.96 -2.43
N PHE A 88 -7.58 -10.04 -3.38
CA PHE A 88 -7.09 -8.69 -3.08
C PHE A 88 -8.03 -7.95 -2.12
N SER A 89 -9.34 -8.05 -2.33
CA SER A 89 -10.33 -7.50 -1.40
C SER A 89 -10.16 -8.06 0.04
N SER A 90 -9.85 -9.34 0.18
CA SER A 90 -9.61 -9.98 1.49
C SER A 90 -8.28 -9.52 2.10
N ILE A 91 -7.23 -9.35 1.27
CA ILE A 91 -5.93 -8.82 1.70
C ILE A 91 -6.09 -7.43 2.31
N LEU A 92 -6.89 -6.54 1.72
CA LEU A 92 -7.15 -5.20 2.25
C LEU A 92 -7.74 -5.21 3.67
N LEU A 93 -8.48 -6.25 4.05
CA LEU A 93 -8.97 -6.41 5.41
C LEU A 93 -7.98 -7.09 6.36
N GLY A 94 -6.98 -7.78 5.82
CA GLY A 94 -6.00 -8.55 6.58
C GLY A 94 -5.28 -7.71 7.64
N GLY A 95 -4.71 -6.59 7.25
CA GLY A 95 -3.99 -5.67 8.15
C GLY A 95 -4.87 -5.14 9.28
N PRO A 96 -5.98 -4.46 8.96
CA PRO A 96 -6.88 -3.90 9.98
C PRO A 96 -7.40 -4.94 10.97
N ILE A 97 -7.85 -6.11 10.49
CA ILE A 97 -8.39 -7.18 11.36
C ILE A 97 -7.29 -7.72 12.27
N THR A 98 -6.10 -8.00 11.73
CA THR A 98 -4.97 -8.49 12.52
C THR A 98 -4.55 -7.48 13.58
N SER A 99 -4.55 -6.19 13.25
CA SER A 99 -4.25 -5.13 14.22
C SER A 99 -5.25 -5.09 15.36
N ILE A 100 -6.55 -5.22 15.08
CA ILE A 100 -7.59 -5.23 16.13
C ILE A 100 -7.44 -6.46 17.02
N ILE A 101 -7.24 -7.64 16.44
CA ILE A 101 -7.05 -8.89 17.19
C ILE A 101 -5.83 -8.79 18.10
N ALA A 102 -4.67 -8.36 17.55
CA ALA A 102 -3.45 -8.18 18.32
C ALA A 102 -3.64 -7.17 19.45
N GLY A 103 -4.29 -6.05 19.17
CA GLY A 103 -4.56 -5.02 20.17
C GLY A 103 -5.44 -5.53 21.31
N VAL A 104 -6.48 -6.33 21.03
CA VAL A 104 -7.29 -6.99 22.06
C VAL A 104 -6.44 -7.94 22.90
N VAL A 105 -5.56 -8.75 22.27
CA VAL A 105 -4.64 -9.63 22.99
C VAL A 105 -3.72 -8.84 23.92
N PHE A 106 -3.11 -7.75 23.44
CA PHE A 106 -2.21 -6.92 24.25
C PHE A 106 -2.93 -6.22 25.42
N LEU A 107 -4.15 -5.73 25.22
CA LEU A 107 -4.96 -5.17 26.31
C LEU A 107 -5.39 -6.23 27.31
N THR A 108 -5.66 -7.45 26.87
CA THR A 108 -5.93 -8.57 27.78
C THR A 108 -4.71 -8.91 28.63
N ILE A 109 -3.50 -8.96 28.04
CA ILE A 109 -2.26 -9.13 28.81
C ILE A 109 -2.07 -7.98 29.80
N CYS A 110 -2.33 -6.75 29.37
CA CYS A 110 -2.25 -5.57 30.23
C CYS A 110 -3.23 -5.63 31.41
N PHE A 111 -4.43 -6.17 31.21
CA PHE A 111 -5.43 -6.33 32.27
C PHE A 111 -4.94 -7.27 33.38
N PHE A 112 -4.28 -8.38 33.05
CA PHE A 112 -3.73 -9.32 34.04
C PHE A 112 -2.36 -8.90 34.60
N HIS A 113 -1.56 -8.20 33.78
CA HIS A 113 -0.20 -7.75 34.14
C HIS A 113 -0.02 -6.32 33.68
N PHE A 114 -0.52 -5.37 34.49
CA PHE A 114 -0.45 -3.95 34.14
C PHE A 114 0.97 -3.51 33.80
N ASN A 115 1.17 -3.06 32.56
CA ASN A 115 2.42 -2.51 32.07
C ASN A 115 2.12 -1.50 30.96
N LEU A 116 2.77 -0.35 31.02
CA LEU A 116 2.60 0.73 30.03
C LEU A 116 2.89 0.29 28.60
N PHE A 117 3.83 -0.64 28.42
CA PHE A 117 4.16 -1.20 27.10
C PHE A 117 2.95 -1.91 26.47
N TRP A 118 2.33 -2.84 27.19
CA TRP A 118 1.16 -3.56 26.70
C TRP A 118 -0.05 -2.66 26.50
N LEU A 119 -0.22 -1.65 27.37
CA LEU A 119 -1.28 -0.67 27.22
C LEU A 119 -1.14 0.14 25.93
N LEU A 120 0.03 0.75 25.71
CA LEU A 120 0.28 1.56 24.51
C LEU A 120 0.22 0.72 23.24
N LEU A 121 0.85 -0.44 23.25
CA LEU A 121 0.86 -1.35 22.10
C LEU A 121 -0.57 -1.80 21.74
N GLY A 122 -1.39 -2.14 22.73
CA GLY A 122 -2.77 -2.53 22.54
C GLY A 122 -3.63 -1.39 21.98
N LEU A 123 -3.53 -0.20 22.58
CA LEU A 123 -4.28 0.97 22.11
C LEU A 123 -3.85 1.41 20.71
N MET A 124 -2.56 1.42 20.41
CA MET A 124 -2.05 1.79 19.08
C MET A 124 -2.50 0.78 18.02
N SER A 125 -2.41 -0.53 18.33
CA SER A 125 -2.84 -1.57 17.38
C SER A 125 -4.33 -1.50 17.08
N ILE A 126 -5.19 -1.36 18.09
CA ILE A 126 -6.65 -1.19 17.89
C ILE A 126 -6.94 0.09 17.11
N SER A 127 -6.35 1.20 17.51
CA SER A 127 -6.57 2.49 16.83
C SER A 127 -6.16 2.43 15.37
N MET A 128 -5.01 1.82 15.05
CA MET A 128 -4.54 1.62 13.68
C MET A 128 -5.54 0.78 12.90
N GLY A 129 -5.98 -0.37 13.43
CA GLY A 129 -6.96 -1.22 12.76
C GLY A 129 -8.28 -0.51 12.49
N ILE A 130 -8.82 0.24 13.47
CA ILE A 130 -10.06 1.00 13.30
C ILE A 130 -9.90 2.11 12.26
N VAL A 131 -8.83 2.92 12.34
CA VAL A 131 -8.59 4.03 11.41
C VAL A 131 -8.44 3.52 9.98
N CYS A 132 -7.72 2.41 9.77
CA CYS A 132 -7.56 1.80 8.45
C CYS A 132 -8.87 1.21 7.90
N LEU A 133 -9.80 0.74 8.76
CA LEU A 133 -11.13 0.29 8.33
C LEU A 133 -12.08 1.43 7.97
N LEU A 134 -11.91 2.62 8.55
CA LEU A 134 -12.73 3.76 8.19
C LEU A 134 -12.50 4.15 6.72
N PRO A 135 -13.56 4.54 5.99
CA PRO A 135 -13.46 4.85 4.56
C PRO A 135 -12.85 6.24 4.31
N LEU A 136 -11.61 6.43 4.70
CA LEU A 136 -10.90 7.70 4.65
C LEU A 136 -10.13 7.90 3.35
N LYS A 137 -9.92 9.17 2.99
CA LYS A 137 -8.95 9.61 2.01
C LYS A 137 -7.76 10.17 2.80
N THR A 138 -6.61 9.52 2.71
CA THR A 138 -5.39 9.91 3.41
C THR A 138 -4.43 10.57 2.41
N GLY A 139 -4.54 11.91 2.28
CA GLY A 139 -3.64 12.66 1.39
C GLY A 139 -3.62 12.12 -0.05
N ILE A 140 -2.67 11.26 -0.35
CA ILE A 140 -2.39 10.70 -1.69
C ILE A 140 -3.07 9.37 -1.98
N ALA A 141 -3.66 8.71 -0.99
CA ALA A 141 -4.23 7.37 -1.12
C ALA A 141 -5.57 7.22 -0.39
N TYR A 142 -6.21 6.10 -0.56
CA TYR A 142 -7.35 5.68 0.23
C TYR A 142 -6.91 4.66 1.30
N SER A 143 -7.58 4.69 2.47
CA SER A 143 -7.44 3.66 3.51
C SER A 143 -7.90 2.29 2.99
N ASP A 144 -7.46 1.19 3.65
CA ASP A 144 -7.82 -0.17 3.26
C ASP A 144 -9.34 -0.39 3.25
N GLY A 145 -10.05 0.10 4.26
CA GLY A 145 -11.50 0.03 4.33
C GLY A 145 -12.19 0.81 3.21
N LYS A 146 -11.62 1.95 2.77
CA LYS A 146 -12.13 2.69 1.62
C LYS A 146 -11.92 1.93 0.34
N ARG A 147 -10.72 1.38 0.11
CA ARG A 147 -10.39 0.57 -1.07
C ARG A 147 -11.24 -0.69 -1.13
N TRP A 148 -11.40 -1.39 0.01
CA TRP A 148 -12.28 -2.54 0.12
C TRP A 148 -13.73 -2.22 -0.27
N ARG A 149 -14.29 -1.09 0.24
CA ARG A 149 -15.64 -0.65 -0.14
C ARG A 149 -15.75 -0.30 -1.61
N ARG A 150 -14.74 0.32 -2.19
CA ARG A 150 -14.69 0.66 -3.62
C ARG A 150 -14.70 -0.59 -4.49
N LEU A 151 -13.91 -1.61 -4.15
CA LEU A 151 -13.89 -2.90 -4.87
C LEU A 151 -15.23 -3.64 -4.82
N ARG A 152 -16.02 -3.46 -3.77
CA ARG A 152 -17.30 -4.16 -3.60
C ARG A 152 -18.53 -3.33 -3.91
N GLY A 153 -18.37 -2.04 -4.07
CA GLY A 153 -19.48 -1.10 -4.28
C GLY A 153 -19.93 -0.96 -5.73
N GLY A 154 -19.22 -1.54 -6.66
CA GLY A 154 -19.49 -1.40 -8.09
C GLY A 154 -19.11 -0.03 -8.67
N GLY A 155 -19.34 0.13 -9.98
CA GLY A 155 -19.18 1.40 -10.69
C GLY A 155 -17.74 1.88 -10.80
N GLN A 156 -17.56 3.21 -10.90
CA GLN A 156 -16.26 3.83 -11.13
C GLN A 156 -15.21 3.47 -10.08
N GLY A 157 -15.62 3.31 -8.82
CA GLY A 157 -14.69 2.95 -7.73
C GLY A 157 -14.07 1.56 -7.91
N GLU A 158 -14.87 0.58 -8.26
CA GLU A 158 -14.39 -0.77 -8.56
C GLU A 158 -13.50 -0.79 -9.80
N ALA A 159 -13.90 -0.06 -10.85
CA ALA A 159 -13.12 0.04 -12.08
C ALA A 159 -11.72 0.64 -11.82
N GLU A 160 -11.63 1.73 -11.04
CA GLU A 160 -10.35 2.36 -10.67
C GLU A 160 -9.45 1.40 -9.85
N GLU A 161 -9.98 0.73 -8.83
CA GLU A 161 -9.19 -0.21 -8.00
C GLU A 161 -8.75 -1.45 -8.80
N THR A 162 -9.63 -1.96 -9.67
CA THR A 162 -9.32 -3.11 -10.54
C THR A 162 -8.26 -2.75 -11.57
N SER A 163 -8.36 -1.58 -12.19
CA SER A 163 -7.35 -1.06 -13.13
C SER A 163 -6.01 -0.89 -12.44
N LEU A 164 -5.98 -0.24 -11.27
CA LEU A 164 -4.75 -0.07 -10.50
C LEU A 164 -4.12 -1.41 -10.14
N PHE A 165 -4.92 -2.37 -9.67
CA PHE A 165 -4.43 -3.71 -9.34
C PHE A 165 -3.80 -4.41 -10.55
N LYS A 166 -4.48 -4.42 -11.70
CA LYS A 166 -3.96 -5.02 -12.94
C LYS A 166 -2.64 -4.36 -13.37
N ILE A 167 -2.59 -3.04 -13.39
CA ILE A 167 -1.40 -2.29 -13.79
C ILE A 167 -0.23 -2.60 -12.87
N LEU A 168 -0.44 -2.58 -11.55
CA LEU A 168 0.60 -2.92 -10.57
C LEU A 168 1.06 -4.38 -10.72
N GLU A 169 0.14 -5.31 -10.99
CA GLU A 169 0.49 -6.70 -11.26
C GLU A 169 1.44 -6.84 -12.46
N TYR A 170 1.25 -6.06 -13.53
CA TYR A 170 2.12 -6.12 -14.70
C TYR A 170 3.44 -5.38 -14.48
N SER A 171 3.40 -4.17 -13.92
CA SER A 171 4.58 -3.31 -13.78
C SER A 171 5.55 -3.78 -12.69
N GLN A 172 5.05 -4.29 -11.57
CA GLN A 172 5.89 -4.69 -10.43
C GLN A 172 6.40 -6.13 -10.52
N PHE A 173 5.73 -6.98 -11.30
CA PHE A 173 6.03 -8.41 -11.35
C PHE A 173 6.73 -8.83 -12.65
N GLY A 174 7.37 -7.89 -13.34
CA GLY A 174 8.17 -8.15 -14.53
C GLY A 174 7.37 -8.66 -15.72
N LYS A 175 6.04 -8.49 -15.71
CA LYS A 175 5.21 -8.79 -16.88
C LYS A 175 5.28 -7.62 -17.85
N ASP A 176 5.24 -7.96 -19.14
CA ASP A 176 5.27 -6.95 -20.19
C ASP A 176 3.99 -6.10 -20.19
N ILE A 177 4.13 -4.81 -19.88
CA ILE A 177 3.02 -3.85 -19.86
C ILE A 177 2.33 -3.72 -21.23
N SER A 178 3.02 -4.08 -22.32
CA SER A 178 2.43 -4.08 -23.68
C SER A 178 1.30 -5.08 -23.85
N LEU A 179 1.17 -6.06 -22.96
CA LEU A 179 0.09 -7.06 -22.95
C LEU A 179 -1.22 -6.54 -22.35
N LEU A 180 -1.18 -5.39 -21.67
CA LEU A 180 -2.39 -4.70 -21.21
C LEU A 180 -3.17 -4.11 -22.39
N GLN A 181 -4.46 -3.88 -22.16
CA GLN A 181 -5.32 -3.17 -23.09
C GLN A 181 -5.46 -1.70 -22.67
N LYS A 182 -5.70 -0.80 -23.62
CA LYS A 182 -5.93 0.61 -23.32
C LYS A 182 -7.08 0.80 -22.30
N ALA A 183 -8.12 0.00 -22.39
CA ALA A 183 -9.25 -0.01 -21.45
C ALA A 183 -8.82 -0.27 -19.98
N ASP A 184 -7.69 -0.97 -19.76
CA ASP A 184 -7.18 -1.21 -18.41
C ASP A 184 -6.65 0.06 -17.72
N PHE A 185 -6.41 1.13 -18.46
CA PHE A 185 -5.97 2.44 -17.95
C PHE A 185 -7.10 3.46 -17.85
N GLU A 186 -8.14 3.34 -18.69
CA GLU A 186 -9.18 4.37 -18.86
C GLU A 186 -9.86 4.76 -17.54
N ALA A 187 -10.17 3.78 -16.68
CA ALA A 187 -10.77 4.06 -15.39
C ALA A 187 -9.89 4.96 -14.49
N LEU A 188 -8.56 4.87 -14.60
CA LEU A 188 -7.65 5.72 -13.82
C LEU A 188 -7.50 7.11 -14.40
N LEU A 189 -7.67 7.29 -15.73
CA LEU A 189 -7.49 8.61 -16.39
C LEU A 189 -8.54 9.61 -15.91
N ASP A 190 -9.74 9.13 -15.54
CA ASP A 190 -10.83 9.94 -15.02
C ASP A 190 -10.96 9.90 -13.50
N ALA A 191 -9.99 9.32 -12.80
CA ALA A 191 -10.02 9.17 -11.36
C ALA A 191 -10.11 10.54 -10.64
N LYS A 192 -10.99 10.60 -9.63
CA LYS A 192 -11.16 11.82 -8.79
C LYS A 192 -9.92 12.13 -7.94
N LEU A 193 -9.13 11.11 -7.60
CA LEU A 193 -7.90 11.29 -6.84
C LEU A 193 -6.76 11.63 -7.80
N PRO A 194 -6.13 12.81 -7.71
CA PRO A 194 -5.09 13.24 -8.65
C PRO A 194 -3.92 12.26 -8.76
N SER A 195 -3.53 11.62 -7.64
CA SER A 195 -2.47 10.61 -7.62
C SER A 195 -2.82 9.38 -8.46
N LEU A 196 -4.05 8.87 -8.39
CA LEU A 196 -4.49 7.73 -9.21
C LEU A 196 -4.50 8.09 -10.69
N ARG A 197 -4.97 9.30 -11.02
CA ARG A 197 -4.96 9.80 -12.39
C ARG A 197 -3.54 9.95 -12.93
N TYR A 198 -2.62 10.45 -12.10
CA TYR A 198 -1.21 10.56 -12.44
C TYR A 198 -0.57 9.18 -12.71
N TYR A 199 -0.83 8.19 -11.86
CA TYR A 199 -0.41 6.80 -12.10
C TYR A 199 -1.00 6.25 -13.41
N GLY A 200 -2.28 6.50 -13.69
CA GLY A 200 -2.92 6.09 -14.95
C GLY A 200 -2.16 6.62 -16.18
N TYR A 201 -1.85 7.92 -16.22
CA TYR A 201 -1.08 8.51 -17.32
C TYR A 201 0.37 8.03 -17.36
N TYR A 202 1.01 7.81 -16.21
CA TYR A 202 2.37 7.29 -16.14
C TYR A 202 2.49 5.89 -16.74
N TYR A 203 1.61 4.99 -16.38
CA TYR A 203 1.63 3.65 -16.95
C TYR A 203 1.14 3.60 -18.40
N LEU A 204 0.26 4.49 -18.78
CA LEU A 204 -0.12 4.67 -20.18
C LEU A 204 1.06 5.17 -21.03
N TYR A 205 1.87 6.07 -20.50
CA TYR A 205 3.13 6.50 -21.13
C TYR A 205 4.06 5.30 -21.33
N GLN A 206 4.29 4.46 -20.32
CA GLN A 206 5.09 3.24 -20.44
C GLN A 206 4.52 2.24 -21.43
N TYR A 207 3.20 2.10 -21.48
CA TYR A 207 2.50 1.24 -22.44
C TYR A 207 2.76 1.69 -23.88
N TYR A 208 2.65 2.98 -24.18
CA TYR A 208 2.94 3.50 -25.52
C TYR A 208 4.43 3.40 -25.87
N ASP A 209 5.31 3.56 -24.90
CA ASP A 209 6.75 3.33 -25.08
C ASP A 209 7.04 1.88 -25.49
N ALA A 210 6.50 0.92 -24.76
CA ALA A 210 6.64 -0.50 -25.07
C ALA A 210 6.02 -0.90 -26.43
N LYS A 211 5.02 -0.14 -26.89
CA LYS A 211 4.38 -0.31 -28.21
C LYS A 211 5.07 0.46 -29.34
N ASN A 212 6.13 1.22 -29.06
CA ASN A 212 6.79 2.13 -30.01
C ASN A 212 5.83 3.17 -30.64
N ASP A 213 4.77 3.58 -29.93
CA ASP A 213 3.80 4.59 -30.36
C ASP A 213 4.26 5.97 -29.87
N SER A 214 5.15 6.61 -30.63
CA SER A 214 5.79 7.86 -30.28
C SER A 214 4.80 9.03 -30.12
N ASP A 215 3.75 9.08 -30.92
CA ASP A 215 2.76 10.15 -30.92
C ASP A 215 1.93 10.14 -29.63
N ASN A 216 1.38 8.98 -29.27
CA ASN A 216 0.57 8.85 -28.07
C ASN A 216 1.44 8.88 -26.79
N LYS A 217 2.68 8.38 -26.85
CA LYS A 217 3.67 8.54 -25.79
C LYS A 217 3.93 10.03 -25.49
N SER A 218 4.15 10.85 -26.51
CA SER A 218 4.39 12.30 -26.35
C SER A 218 3.19 13.02 -25.75
N LYS A 219 1.97 12.65 -26.14
CA LYS A 219 0.73 13.20 -25.56
C LYS A 219 0.60 12.83 -24.08
N ALA A 220 0.83 11.57 -23.71
CA ALA A 220 0.79 11.13 -22.31
C ALA A 220 1.84 11.86 -21.46
N LEU A 221 3.06 12.04 -21.98
CA LEU A 221 4.13 12.78 -21.31
C LEU A 221 3.75 14.23 -21.05
N THR A 222 3.17 14.91 -22.03
CA THR A 222 2.70 16.30 -21.90
C THR A 222 1.66 16.44 -20.79
N LEU A 223 0.70 15.49 -20.71
CA LEU A 223 -0.32 15.46 -19.65
C LEU A 223 0.32 15.25 -18.28
N LEU A 224 1.27 14.33 -18.16
CA LEU A 224 2.03 14.10 -16.92
C LEU A 224 2.77 15.35 -16.45
N GLN A 225 3.45 16.05 -17.37
CA GLN A 225 4.18 17.29 -17.06
C GLN A 225 3.23 18.38 -16.56
N ASN A 226 2.06 18.52 -17.17
CA ASN A 226 1.07 19.51 -16.76
C ASN A 226 0.50 19.21 -15.36
N MET A 227 0.39 17.94 -14.99
CA MET A 227 -0.14 17.51 -13.70
C MET A 227 0.88 17.60 -12.55
N LYS A 228 2.19 17.67 -12.83
CA LYS A 228 3.25 17.66 -11.79
C LYS A 228 3.05 18.67 -10.67
N LYS A 229 2.47 19.84 -10.96
CA LYS A 229 2.25 20.92 -9.98
C LYS A 229 1.27 20.53 -8.87
N ASP A 230 0.32 19.64 -9.18
CA ASP A 230 -0.76 19.21 -8.28
C ASP A 230 -0.48 17.88 -7.60
N ILE A 231 0.67 17.25 -7.92
CA ILE A 231 1.05 15.93 -7.43
C ILE A 231 2.15 16.05 -6.38
N PRO A 232 2.02 15.36 -5.22
CA PRO A 232 3.08 15.31 -4.24
C PRO A 232 4.40 14.78 -4.83
N LYS A 233 5.50 15.45 -4.47
CA LYS A 233 6.84 15.14 -5.00
C LYS A 233 7.19 13.66 -4.90
N ILE A 234 6.76 13.00 -3.83
CA ILE A 234 7.01 11.57 -3.62
C ILE A 234 6.48 10.68 -4.75
N ILE A 235 5.29 10.97 -5.28
CA ILE A 235 4.70 10.21 -6.40
C ILE A 235 5.48 10.48 -7.68
N ILE A 236 5.94 11.72 -7.87
CA ILE A 236 6.74 12.10 -9.03
C ILE A 236 8.09 11.37 -9.00
N ASP A 237 8.73 11.32 -7.83
CA ASP A 237 10.03 10.67 -7.63
C ASP A 237 9.92 9.13 -7.81
N GLU A 238 8.79 8.54 -7.40
CA GLU A 238 8.50 7.11 -7.59
C GLU A 238 8.34 6.76 -9.09
N CYS A 239 7.71 7.63 -9.85
CA CYS A 239 7.48 7.44 -11.28
C CYS A 239 8.70 7.67 -12.17
N LYS A 240 9.85 8.09 -11.67
CA LYS A 240 11.15 8.22 -12.39
C LYS A 240 11.02 8.74 -13.84
N LEU A 241 10.33 9.86 -14.04
CA LEU A 241 10.16 10.53 -15.33
C LEU A 241 11.26 11.58 -15.55
#